data_bd1c21de324d99996786a86ab94912c7
#
_entry.id   bd1c21de324d99996786a86ab94912c7
#
_cell.length_a   1.000
_cell.length_b   1.000
_cell.length_c   1.000
_cell.angle_alpha   90.00
_cell.angle_beta   90.00
_cell.angle_gamma   90.00
#
_symmetry.space_group_name_H-M   'P 1'
#
loop_
_entity.id
_entity.type
_entity.pdbx_description
1 polymer ?
#
loop_
_entity_poly.entity_id
_entity_poly.type
_entity_poly.pdbx_seq_one_letter_code
_entity_poly.pdbx_strand_id
1 'polypeptide(L)'
;LLSRGLGDVYKRQVILLVNIFSFFIFFRWDFTKTKRYSLSKVSKTSIRNNVEPIVVDFYVTEDLPQDTKKLVKEFRSLLKEYKSLSNVSFTINTIYPDNTEKEFKATQEGIIPSFNEIRERDLEKIQKIYCGAVFHIGNNKTVLPNISFNTPIEYEITRMLKQASDTIKPRIGFVRGHGETTLNLMSELVDELSHLTDITVVDLNLNTYEDCNVLCLINPKDNFSPYEIAQLEKFLSKGGRLFIALNHAIGLLDHPNNGYINSTGVEDMLEKKGLKIRNDFIIDNNCGVCNFEQQYGYLKFQRSVSFPYCPVITNFSKHTITYGLRS
;
A
#
# COMPACT_ATOMS: atom_id res chain seq x y z
N LEU A 1 33.05 34.15 45.27
CA LEU A 1 33.40 32.73 44.87
C LEU A 1 32.24 31.75 45.11
N LEU A 2 31.38 31.96 46.12
CA LEU A 2 30.25 31.04 46.47
C LEU A 2 29.09 31.10 45.44
N SER A 3 28.87 32.23 44.76
CA SER A 3 27.73 32.37 43.83
C SER A 3 27.91 31.61 42.48
N ARG A 4 29.16 31.40 42.08
CA ARG A 4 29.48 30.60 40.84
C ARG A 4 29.23 29.09 41.07
N GLY A 5 29.46 28.57 42.26
CA GLY A 5 29.25 27.16 42.57
C GLY A 5 27.75 26.75 42.62
N LEU A 6 26.88 27.63 43.14
CA LEU A 6 25.44 27.35 43.13
C LEU A 6 24.85 27.30 41.75
N GLY A 7 25.27 28.18 40.84
CA GLY A 7 24.80 28.18 39.45
C GLY A 7 25.15 26.86 38.69
N ASP A 8 26.31 26.28 39.00
CA ASP A 8 26.74 25.05 38.36
C ASP A 8 26.02 23.83 38.93
N VAL A 9 25.62 23.84 40.19
CA VAL A 9 24.78 22.78 40.79
C VAL A 9 23.38 22.78 40.16
N TYR A 10 22.76 23.94 39.97
CA TYR A 10 21.46 24.05 39.31
C TYR A 10 21.52 23.61 37.84
N LYS A 11 22.58 23.98 37.11
CA LYS A 11 22.78 23.50 35.72
C LYS A 11 22.85 21.98 35.64
N ARG A 12 23.58 21.35 36.55
CA ARG A 12 23.66 19.87 36.62
C ARG A 12 22.31 19.25 36.94
N GLN A 13 21.54 19.83 37.88
CA GLN A 13 20.19 19.35 38.22
C GLN A 13 19.24 19.50 37.04
N VAL A 14 19.27 20.61 36.30
CA VAL A 14 18.44 20.78 35.10
C VAL A 14 18.81 19.78 34.02
N ILE A 15 20.10 19.54 33.77
CA ILE A 15 20.55 18.54 32.80
C ILE A 15 20.09 17.14 33.23
N LEU A 16 20.16 16.80 34.50
CA LEU A 16 19.72 15.52 35.04
C LEU A 16 18.20 15.34 34.92
N LEU A 17 17.42 16.39 35.23
CA LEU A 17 15.98 16.42 35.04
C LEU A 17 15.59 16.25 33.56
N VAL A 18 16.25 16.97 32.65
CA VAL A 18 16.02 16.86 31.21
C VAL A 18 16.30 15.43 30.72
N ASN A 19 17.39 14.80 31.19
CA ASN A 19 17.66 13.41 30.87
C ASN A 19 16.59 12.45 31.41
N ILE A 20 16.11 12.63 32.62
CA ILE A 20 15.04 11.82 33.21
C ILE A 20 13.74 12.03 32.42
N PHE A 21 13.35 13.27 32.13
CA PHE A 21 12.17 13.56 31.33
C PHE A 21 12.27 13.01 29.89
N SER A 22 13.47 13.05 29.28
CA SER A 22 13.72 12.48 27.95
C SER A 22 13.46 10.96 27.89
N PHE A 23 13.57 10.26 29.02
CA PHE A 23 13.26 8.82 29.10
C PHE A 23 11.75 8.53 29.05
N PHE A 24 10.92 9.49 29.52
CA PHE A 24 9.46 9.34 29.57
C PHE A 24 8.76 9.91 28.32
N ILE A 25 9.42 10.82 27.58
CA ILE A 25 8.83 11.46 26.40
C ILE A 25 9.44 10.84 25.15
N PHE A 26 8.70 9.92 24.54
CA PHE A 26 9.06 9.40 23.23
C PHE A 26 8.69 10.44 22.16
N PHE A 27 9.65 11.34 21.86
CA PHE A 27 9.49 12.36 20.83
C PHE A 27 10.47 12.09 19.69
N ARG A 28 9.96 11.72 18.52
CA ARG A 28 10.77 11.43 17.34
C ARG A 28 10.57 12.55 16.32
N TRP A 29 11.60 13.35 16.12
CA TRP A 29 11.64 14.32 15.04
C TRP A 29 12.22 13.65 13.79
N ASP A 30 11.42 13.62 12.73
CA ASP A 30 11.86 13.17 11.43
C ASP A 30 12.32 14.37 10.62
N PHE A 31 13.66 14.54 10.52
CA PHE A 31 14.30 15.59 9.74
C PHE A 31 14.50 15.19 8.27
N THR A 32 14.04 14.00 7.86
CA THR A 32 14.16 13.59 6.46
C THR A 32 13.19 14.39 5.59
N LYS A 33 13.68 14.82 4.42
CA LYS A 33 12.88 15.59 3.44
C LYS A 33 11.58 14.87 3.05
N THR A 34 11.56 13.56 3.14
CA THR A 34 10.43 12.67 2.78
C THR A 34 9.61 12.20 3.97
N LYS A 35 9.94 12.60 5.20
CA LYS A 35 9.28 12.12 6.45
C LYS A 35 9.16 10.60 6.53
N ARG A 36 10.20 9.92 6.10
CA ARG A 36 10.25 8.47 5.90
C ARG A 36 10.06 7.66 7.20
N TYR A 37 10.27 8.30 8.34
CA TYR A 37 10.25 7.67 9.66
C TYR A 37 9.11 8.17 10.55
N SER A 38 8.12 8.88 9.99
CA SER A 38 6.93 9.31 10.73
C SER A 38 5.67 8.74 10.07
N LEU A 39 4.71 8.33 10.90
CA LEU A 39 3.43 7.81 10.43
C LEU A 39 2.69 8.84 9.57
N SER A 40 2.04 8.37 8.53
CA SER A 40 1.16 9.16 7.67
C SER A 40 -0.03 9.72 8.46
N LYS A 41 -0.69 10.73 7.91
CA LYS A 41 -1.91 11.27 8.53
C LYS A 41 -3.01 10.21 8.64
N VAL A 42 -3.11 9.34 7.64
CA VAL A 42 -4.11 8.27 7.60
C VAL A 42 -3.85 7.29 8.74
N SER A 43 -2.60 6.83 8.90
CA SER A 43 -2.20 5.91 9.97
C SER A 43 -2.46 6.49 11.36
N LYS A 44 -2.11 7.78 11.55
CA LYS A 44 -2.38 8.50 12.82
C LYS A 44 -3.86 8.62 13.12
N THR A 45 -4.68 8.88 12.11
CA THR A 45 -6.13 8.97 12.29
C THR A 45 -6.73 7.61 12.57
N SER A 46 -6.30 6.56 11.85
CA SER A 46 -6.81 5.20 12.03
C SER A 46 -6.53 4.66 13.44
N ILE A 47 -5.31 4.86 13.97
CA ILE A 47 -5.00 4.39 15.33
C ILE A 47 -5.74 5.19 16.41
N ARG A 48 -5.93 6.49 16.23
CA ARG A 48 -6.65 7.33 17.20
C ARG A 48 -8.15 7.03 17.23
N ASN A 49 -8.72 6.70 16.09
CA ASN A 49 -10.14 6.37 15.95
C ASN A 49 -10.46 4.93 16.33
N ASN A 50 -9.43 4.07 16.47
CA ASN A 50 -9.64 2.71 16.92
C ASN A 50 -10.11 2.68 18.38
N VAL A 51 -11.20 1.95 18.63
CA VAL A 51 -11.83 1.79 19.95
C VAL A 51 -11.55 0.42 20.57
N GLU A 52 -11.07 -0.52 19.77
CA GLU A 52 -10.81 -1.90 20.19
C GLU A 52 -9.40 -2.06 20.75
N PRO A 53 -9.19 -2.88 21.78
CA PRO A 53 -7.87 -3.17 22.31
C PRO A 53 -7.02 -3.89 21.26
N ILE A 54 -5.72 -3.61 21.26
CA ILE A 54 -4.76 -4.17 20.31
C ILE A 54 -3.71 -4.98 21.06
N VAL A 55 -3.54 -6.23 20.63
CA VAL A 55 -2.44 -7.09 21.07
C VAL A 55 -1.66 -7.53 19.84
N VAL A 56 -0.36 -7.31 19.86
CA VAL A 56 0.56 -7.71 18.78
C VAL A 56 1.51 -8.77 19.30
N ASP A 57 1.40 -9.97 18.76
CA ASP A 57 2.31 -11.07 19.01
C ASP A 57 3.36 -11.10 17.89
N PHE A 58 4.55 -10.60 18.19
CA PHE A 58 5.66 -10.50 17.25
C PHE A 58 6.59 -11.70 17.38
N TYR A 59 6.61 -12.55 16.35
CA TYR A 59 7.45 -13.73 16.24
C TYR A 59 8.77 -13.38 15.55
N VAL A 60 9.88 -13.60 16.24
CA VAL A 60 11.20 -13.23 15.73
C VAL A 60 12.27 -14.19 16.22
N THR A 61 13.15 -14.65 15.33
CA THR A 61 14.32 -15.45 15.69
C THR A 61 15.35 -14.58 16.43
N GLU A 62 16.01 -15.10 17.47
CA GLU A 62 17.01 -14.33 18.24
C GLU A 62 18.26 -14.00 17.43
N ASP A 63 18.78 -14.99 16.73
CA ASP A 63 20.01 -14.81 15.93
C ASP A 63 19.66 -14.49 14.48
N LEU A 64 19.70 -13.21 14.16
CA LEU A 64 19.30 -12.67 12.88
C LEU A 64 20.50 -12.14 12.09
N PRO A 65 20.48 -12.25 10.75
CA PRO A 65 21.38 -11.50 9.87
C PRO A 65 21.29 -9.99 10.09
N GLN A 66 22.39 -9.28 9.80
CA GLN A 66 22.49 -7.83 10.05
C GLN A 66 21.35 -7.02 9.39
N ASP A 67 20.98 -7.38 8.18
CA ASP A 67 19.91 -6.69 7.47
C ASP A 67 18.56 -6.94 8.12
N THR A 68 18.25 -8.18 8.49
CA THR A 68 17.01 -8.50 9.19
C THR A 68 16.96 -7.86 10.58
N LYS A 69 18.10 -7.69 11.27
CA LYS A 69 18.16 -6.92 12.54
C LYS A 69 17.70 -5.48 12.37
N LYS A 70 18.07 -4.82 11.26
CA LYS A 70 17.61 -3.45 10.97
C LYS A 70 16.10 -3.40 10.77
N LEU A 71 15.58 -4.32 9.96
CA LEU A 71 14.15 -4.45 9.68
C LEU A 71 13.33 -4.66 10.96
N VAL A 72 13.79 -5.57 11.84
CA VAL A 72 13.16 -5.84 13.14
C VAL A 72 13.17 -4.59 14.03
N LYS A 73 14.27 -3.84 14.03
CA LYS A 73 14.38 -2.59 14.78
C LYS A 73 13.41 -1.53 14.26
N GLU A 74 13.28 -1.41 12.95
CA GLU A 74 12.34 -0.49 12.30
C GLU A 74 10.90 -0.88 12.61
N PHE A 75 10.55 -2.16 12.49
CA PHE A 75 9.23 -2.67 12.84
C PHE A 75 8.87 -2.40 14.31
N ARG A 76 9.76 -2.72 15.24
CA ARG A 76 9.54 -2.43 16.67
C ARG A 76 9.39 -0.94 16.95
N SER A 77 10.15 -0.08 16.26
CA SER A 77 10.02 1.38 16.39
C SER A 77 8.67 1.86 15.90
N LEU A 78 8.20 1.32 14.79
CA LEU A 78 6.89 1.62 14.21
C LEU A 78 5.77 1.21 15.17
N LEU A 79 5.81 -0.01 15.72
CA LEU A 79 4.83 -0.46 16.70
C LEU A 79 4.80 0.43 17.96
N LYS A 80 5.96 0.89 18.43
CA LYS A 80 6.03 1.83 19.57
C LYS A 80 5.38 3.17 19.22
N GLU A 81 5.52 3.64 17.98
CA GLU A 81 4.87 4.88 17.53
C GLU A 81 3.34 4.71 17.49
N TYR A 82 2.83 3.59 16.94
CA TYR A 82 1.40 3.27 17.00
C TYR A 82 0.90 3.20 18.45
N LYS A 83 1.64 2.51 19.33
CA LYS A 83 1.31 2.42 20.76
C LYS A 83 1.23 3.80 21.42
N SER A 84 2.15 4.71 21.12
CA SER A 84 2.18 6.07 21.70
C SER A 84 1.02 6.94 21.26
N LEU A 85 0.42 6.66 20.09
CA LEU A 85 -0.69 7.40 19.51
C LEU A 85 -2.05 6.74 19.78
N SER A 86 -2.04 5.51 20.30
CA SER A 86 -3.26 4.76 20.59
C SER A 86 -3.98 5.34 21.82
N ASN A 87 -5.30 5.49 21.71
CA ASN A 87 -6.17 5.89 22.82
C ASN A 87 -6.66 4.69 23.64
N VAL A 88 -6.36 3.46 23.18
CA VAL A 88 -6.77 2.20 23.80
C VAL A 88 -5.55 1.36 24.22
N SER A 89 -5.80 0.27 24.95
CA SER A 89 -4.73 -0.66 25.36
C SER A 89 -4.01 -1.20 24.13
N PHE A 90 -2.69 -1.02 24.06
CA PHE A 90 -1.82 -1.53 23.01
C PHE A 90 -0.68 -2.33 23.63
N THR A 91 -0.74 -3.64 23.48
CA THR A 91 0.25 -4.57 24.05
C THR A 91 1.10 -5.17 22.94
N ILE A 92 2.40 -5.26 23.15
CA ILE A 92 3.34 -5.86 22.21
C ILE A 92 4.06 -6.99 22.95
N ASN A 93 3.84 -8.21 22.50
CA ASN A 93 4.53 -9.41 22.98
C ASN A 93 5.60 -9.80 21.96
N THR A 94 6.80 -10.10 22.41
CA THR A 94 7.84 -10.68 21.54
C THR A 94 7.97 -12.15 21.86
N ILE A 95 7.83 -13.01 20.85
CA ILE A 95 7.87 -14.46 20.95
C ILE A 95 9.06 -14.95 20.14
N TYR A 96 9.92 -15.75 20.80
CA TYR A 96 11.08 -16.35 20.16
C TYR A 96 10.79 -17.82 19.90
N PRO A 97 10.64 -18.24 18.62
CA PRO A 97 10.50 -19.64 18.24
C PRO A 97 11.85 -20.36 18.34
N ASP A 98 12.26 -20.72 19.55
CA ASP A 98 13.55 -21.30 19.90
C ASP A 98 13.52 -22.83 20.00
N ASN A 99 12.33 -23.44 19.95
CA ASN A 99 12.12 -24.88 20.00
C ASN A 99 10.98 -25.31 19.06
N THR A 100 10.91 -26.61 18.81
CA THR A 100 9.95 -27.22 17.87
C THR A 100 8.49 -26.92 18.24
N GLU A 101 8.16 -26.84 19.52
CA GLU A 101 6.80 -26.55 19.97
C GLU A 101 6.39 -25.11 19.65
N LYS A 102 7.28 -24.14 19.92
CA LYS A 102 7.04 -22.73 19.60
C LYS A 102 7.06 -22.47 18.10
N GLU A 103 7.92 -23.18 17.35
CA GLU A 103 7.91 -23.13 15.88
C GLU A 103 6.58 -23.64 15.31
N PHE A 104 6.09 -24.77 15.84
CA PHE A 104 4.80 -25.33 15.44
C PHE A 104 3.66 -24.35 15.75
N LYS A 105 3.68 -23.74 16.94
CA LYS A 105 2.71 -22.70 17.31
C LYS A 105 2.79 -21.49 16.37
N ALA A 106 3.98 -21.00 16.05
CA ALA A 106 4.15 -19.90 15.10
C ALA A 106 3.54 -20.24 13.73
N THR A 107 3.76 -21.46 13.24
CA THR A 107 3.18 -21.93 11.97
C THR A 107 1.65 -22.05 12.04
N GLN A 108 1.10 -22.55 13.16
CA GLN A 108 -0.36 -22.59 13.37
C GLN A 108 -0.98 -21.19 13.41
N GLU A 109 -0.26 -20.20 13.94
CA GLU A 109 -0.68 -18.82 13.95
C GLU A 109 -0.59 -18.16 12.56
N GLY A 110 -0.01 -18.85 11.57
CA GLY A 110 0.11 -18.39 10.19
C GLY A 110 1.43 -17.67 9.89
N ILE A 111 2.42 -17.75 10.76
CA ILE A 111 3.75 -17.19 10.52
C ILE A 111 4.56 -18.13 9.63
N ILE A 112 5.10 -17.59 8.53
CA ILE A 112 5.87 -18.35 7.54
C ILE A 112 7.35 -18.02 7.72
N PRO A 113 8.20 -19.03 7.98
CA PRO A 113 9.64 -18.83 8.08
C PRO A 113 10.24 -18.54 6.70
N SER A 114 11.24 -17.68 6.67
CA SER A 114 12.17 -17.53 5.55
C SER A 114 13.43 -18.33 5.78
N PHE A 115 14.13 -18.70 4.71
CA PHE A 115 15.37 -19.45 4.76
C PHE A 115 16.50 -18.57 4.22
N ASN A 116 17.59 -18.46 5.01
CA ASN A 116 18.77 -17.73 4.61
C ASN A 116 19.95 -18.71 4.47
N GLU A 117 20.61 -18.68 3.33
CA GLU A 117 21.81 -19.46 3.08
C GLU A 117 23.02 -18.70 3.61
N ILE A 118 23.67 -19.26 4.63
CA ILE A 118 24.91 -18.74 5.20
C ILE A 118 26.05 -19.59 4.66
N ARG A 119 26.95 -18.98 3.87
CA ARG A 119 28.19 -19.62 3.43
C ARG A 119 29.30 -19.25 4.40
N GLU A 120 29.69 -20.18 5.27
CA GLU A 120 30.88 -20.08 6.10
C GLU A 120 31.94 -21.07 5.59
N ARG A 121 32.97 -20.53 4.93
CA ARG A 121 34.14 -21.26 4.40
C ARG A 121 33.74 -22.45 3.50
N ASP A 122 33.57 -23.65 4.00
CA ASP A 122 33.21 -24.83 3.20
C ASP A 122 31.87 -25.46 3.63
N LEU A 123 31.07 -24.77 4.45
CA LEU A 123 29.79 -25.26 4.93
C LEU A 123 28.65 -24.31 4.48
N GLU A 124 27.72 -24.85 3.74
CA GLU A 124 26.43 -24.22 3.48
C GLU A 124 25.48 -24.55 4.62
N LYS A 125 25.12 -23.54 5.42
CA LYS A 125 24.13 -23.69 6.50
C LYS A 125 22.87 -22.92 6.12
N ILE A 126 21.76 -23.63 6.08
CA ILE A 126 20.45 -23.00 5.90
C ILE A 126 19.94 -22.58 7.27
N GLN A 127 19.79 -21.30 7.49
CA GLN A 127 19.20 -20.75 8.70
C GLN A 127 17.72 -20.46 8.48
N LYS A 128 16.86 -21.00 9.33
CA LYS A 128 15.43 -20.75 9.38
C LYS A 128 15.17 -19.49 10.20
N ILE A 129 14.52 -18.50 9.61
CA ILE A 129 14.28 -17.19 10.21
C ILE A 129 12.78 -16.95 10.28
N TYR A 130 12.28 -16.70 11.48
CA TYR A 130 10.93 -16.20 11.71
C TYR A 130 11.00 -14.67 11.87
N CYS A 131 10.18 -13.96 11.12
CA CYS A 131 9.98 -12.52 11.25
C CYS A 131 8.57 -12.20 10.78
N GLY A 132 7.59 -12.29 11.67
CA GLY A 132 6.19 -12.04 11.35
C GLY A 132 5.41 -11.63 12.58
N ALA A 133 4.17 -11.18 12.42
CA ALA A 133 3.37 -10.69 13.53
C ALA A 133 1.90 -11.09 13.40
N VAL A 134 1.27 -11.37 14.51
CA VAL A 134 -0.18 -11.60 14.62
C VAL A 134 -0.78 -10.40 15.36
N PHE A 135 -1.77 -9.78 14.75
CA PHE A 135 -2.51 -8.67 15.31
C PHE A 135 -3.88 -9.13 15.77
N HIS A 136 -4.18 -8.95 17.04
CA HIS A 136 -5.49 -9.13 17.63
C HIS A 136 -6.08 -7.74 17.91
N ILE A 137 -7.13 -7.37 17.20
CA ILE A 137 -7.82 -6.08 17.32
C ILE A 137 -9.27 -6.39 17.65
N GLY A 138 -9.64 -6.21 18.92
CA GLY A 138 -10.91 -6.71 19.42
C GLY A 138 -11.03 -8.22 19.20
N ASN A 139 -12.07 -8.65 18.49
CA ASN A 139 -12.30 -10.06 18.12
C ASN A 139 -11.66 -10.47 16.79
N ASN A 140 -11.06 -9.52 16.05
CA ASN A 140 -10.46 -9.77 14.75
C ASN A 140 -9.00 -10.19 14.92
N LYS A 141 -8.62 -11.28 14.22
CA LYS A 141 -7.24 -11.74 14.11
C LYS A 141 -6.76 -11.54 12.68
N THR A 142 -5.65 -10.85 12.54
CA THR A 142 -4.99 -10.67 11.22
C THR A 142 -3.51 -11.00 11.35
N VAL A 143 -2.97 -11.66 10.34
CA VAL A 143 -1.60 -12.16 10.34
C VAL A 143 -0.78 -11.42 9.31
N LEU A 144 0.42 -11.03 9.70
CA LEU A 144 1.50 -10.61 8.82
C LEU A 144 2.52 -11.75 8.76
N PRO A 145 2.40 -12.66 7.77
CA PRO A 145 3.07 -13.96 7.83
C PRO A 145 4.59 -13.86 7.81
N ASN A 146 5.11 -12.91 7.03
CA ASN A 146 6.54 -12.63 6.91
C ASN A 146 6.76 -11.14 6.66
N ILE A 147 7.66 -10.55 7.42
CA ILE A 147 8.06 -9.16 7.29
C ILE A 147 9.39 -9.13 6.54
N SER A 148 9.39 -8.54 5.36
CA SER A 148 10.55 -8.39 4.49
C SER A 148 10.79 -6.91 4.16
N PHE A 149 11.89 -6.60 3.48
CA PHE A 149 12.20 -5.22 3.03
C PHE A 149 11.18 -4.66 2.05
N ASN A 150 10.48 -5.53 1.32
CA ASN A 150 9.44 -5.15 0.36
C ASN A 150 8.06 -5.02 1.00
N THR A 151 7.91 -5.39 2.27
CA THR A 151 6.62 -5.31 2.96
C THR A 151 6.32 -3.85 3.32
N PRO A 152 5.22 -3.27 2.83
CA PRO A 152 4.80 -1.92 3.18
C PRO A 152 4.15 -1.90 4.58
N ILE A 153 4.96 -2.07 5.62
CA ILE A 153 4.52 -2.38 7.00
C ILE A 153 3.50 -1.36 7.53
N GLU A 154 3.72 -0.07 7.30
CA GLU A 154 2.79 0.99 7.73
C GLU A 154 1.42 0.82 7.07
N TYR A 155 1.40 0.51 5.78
CA TYR A 155 0.16 0.26 5.03
C TYR A 155 -0.58 -0.94 5.61
N GLU A 156 0.13 -2.05 5.83
CA GLU A 156 -0.46 -3.29 6.37
C GLU A 156 -1.11 -3.06 7.73
N ILE A 157 -0.39 -2.43 8.66
CA ILE A 157 -0.95 -2.13 9.99
C ILE A 157 -2.17 -1.20 9.88
N THR A 158 -2.09 -0.17 9.03
CA THR A 158 -3.20 0.77 8.84
C THR A 158 -4.41 0.10 8.22
N ARG A 159 -4.20 -0.82 7.26
CA ARG A 159 -5.23 -1.63 6.65
C ARG A 159 -5.95 -2.50 7.69
N MET A 160 -5.19 -3.20 8.54
CA MET A 160 -5.74 -4.03 9.61
C MET A 160 -6.57 -3.21 10.60
N LEU A 161 -6.08 -2.04 11.00
CA LEU A 161 -6.80 -1.11 11.88
C LEU A 161 -8.12 -0.64 11.25
N LYS A 162 -8.10 -0.28 9.98
CA LYS A 162 -9.31 0.12 9.26
C LYS A 162 -10.30 -1.03 9.14
N GLN A 163 -9.82 -2.22 8.77
CA GLN A 163 -10.66 -3.40 8.65
C GLN A 163 -11.35 -3.77 9.98
N ALA A 164 -10.69 -3.53 11.11
CA ALA A 164 -11.26 -3.77 12.42
C ALA A 164 -12.25 -2.68 12.85
N SER A 165 -12.04 -1.43 12.40
CA SER A 165 -12.85 -0.27 12.82
C SER A 165 -14.07 -0.04 11.93
N ASP A 166 -14.00 -0.40 10.64
CA ASP A 166 -15.04 -0.10 9.67
C ASP A 166 -16.10 -1.22 9.66
N THR A 167 -17.25 -0.93 10.27
CA THR A 167 -18.41 -1.85 10.29
C THR A 167 -19.15 -1.87 8.95
N ILE A 168 -19.06 -0.81 8.15
CA ILE A 168 -19.72 -0.70 6.84
C ILE A 168 -18.63 -0.48 5.78
N LYS A 169 -18.44 -1.48 4.93
CA LYS A 169 -17.52 -1.37 3.79
C LYS A 169 -18.15 -0.55 2.67
N PRO A 170 -17.43 0.43 2.09
CA PRO A 170 -17.91 1.09 0.88
C PRO A 170 -17.97 0.10 -0.29
N ARG A 171 -19.00 0.23 -1.14
CA ARG A 171 -19.19 -0.63 -2.30
C ARG A 171 -18.62 -0.01 -3.56
N ILE A 172 -17.79 -0.77 -4.28
CA ILE A 172 -17.20 -0.40 -5.56
C ILE A 172 -17.82 -1.25 -6.67
N GLY A 173 -18.40 -0.58 -7.66
CA GLY A 173 -18.98 -1.22 -8.83
C GLY A 173 -18.02 -1.13 -10.03
N PHE A 174 -17.64 -2.27 -10.60
CA PHE A 174 -16.92 -2.32 -11.87
C PHE A 174 -17.92 -2.44 -13.00
N VAL A 175 -17.97 -1.42 -13.86
CA VAL A 175 -18.86 -1.39 -15.02
C VAL A 175 -18.39 -2.42 -16.04
N ARG A 176 -19.35 -3.10 -16.68
CA ARG A 176 -19.10 -4.07 -17.73
C ARG A 176 -20.13 -3.89 -18.87
N GLY A 177 -19.82 -4.43 -20.05
CA GLY A 177 -20.68 -4.44 -21.23
C GLY A 177 -20.05 -3.75 -22.43
N HIS A 178 -18.90 -3.07 -22.24
CA HIS A 178 -18.25 -2.27 -23.27
C HIS A 178 -16.79 -2.74 -23.51
N GLY A 179 -16.50 -4.03 -23.33
CA GLY A 179 -15.17 -4.61 -23.54
C GLY A 179 -14.13 -4.20 -22.50
N GLU A 180 -14.56 -3.82 -21.30
CA GLU A 180 -13.70 -3.43 -20.18
C GLU A 180 -12.79 -4.58 -19.76
N THR A 181 -11.69 -4.24 -19.10
CA THR A 181 -10.80 -5.22 -18.51
C THR A 181 -11.53 -6.01 -17.42
N THR A 182 -11.50 -7.34 -17.52
CA THR A 182 -12.20 -8.23 -16.59
C THR A 182 -11.50 -8.29 -15.23
N LEU A 183 -12.27 -8.51 -14.15
CA LEU A 183 -11.74 -8.60 -12.79
C LEU A 183 -10.67 -9.70 -12.64
N ASN A 184 -10.78 -10.78 -13.40
CA ASN A 184 -9.80 -11.87 -13.39
C ASN A 184 -8.40 -11.44 -13.87
N LEU A 185 -8.33 -10.46 -14.78
CA LEU A 185 -7.06 -9.89 -15.25
C LEU A 185 -6.48 -8.87 -14.26
N MET A 186 -7.25 -8.50 -13.26
CA MET A 186 -6.87 -7.55 -12.20
C MET A 186 -6.97 -8.21 -10.81
N SER A 187 -6.71 -9.51 -10.72
CA SER A 187 -6.92 -10.28 -9.48
C SER A 187 -6.20 -9.67 -8.28
N GLU A 188 -4.94 -9.25 -8.43
CA GLU A 188 -4.18 -8.60 -7.35
C GLU A 188 -4.84 -7.31 -6.84
N LEU A 189 -5.34 -6.48 -7.76
CA LEU A 189 -6.07 -5.25 -7.40
C LEU A 189 -7.39 -5.57 -6.70
N VAL A 190 -8.11 -6.57 -7.19
CA VAL A 190 -9.39 -7.02 -6.62
C VAL A 190 -9.18 -7.57 -5.23
N ASP A 191 -8.16 -8.39 -5.02
CA ASP A 191 -7.81 -8.96 -3.71
C ASP A 191 -7.48 -7.85 -2.70
N GLU A 192 -6.65 -6.90 -3.08
CA GLU A 192 -6.31 -5.76 -2.21
C GLU A 192 -7.52 -4.89 -1.85
N LEU A 193 -8.37 -4.57 -2.83
CA LEU A 193 -9.58 -3.77 -2.60
C LEU A 193 -10.60 -4.51 -1.74
N SER A 194 -10.74 -5.83 -1.87
CA SER A 194 -11.72 -6.66 -1.15
C SER A 194 -11.53 -6.64 0.37
N HIS A 195 -10.31 -6.35 0.83
CA HIS A 195 -10.05 -6.22 2.26
C HIS A 195 -10.80 -5.05 2.91
N LEU A 196 -10.98 -3.94 2.18
CA LEU A 196 -11.55 -2.70 2.70
C LEU A 196 -12.88 -2.31 2.05
N THR A 197 -13.28 -2.97 0.97
CA THR A 197 -14.44 -2.60 0.16
C THR A 197 -15.22 -3.83 -0.30
N ASP A 198 -16.51 -3.66 -0.54
CA ASP A 198 -17.33 -4.65 -1.23
C ASP A 198 -17.24 -4.42 -2.73
N ILE A 199 -16.84 -5.44 -3.48
CA ILE A 199 -16.67 -5.35 -4.93
C ILE A 199 -17.85 -6.01 -5.62
N THR A 200 -18.45 -5.32 -6.59
CA THR A 200 -19.53 -5.83 -7.41
C THR A 200 -19.30 -5.51 -8.89
N VAL A 201 -19.90 -6.31 -9.75
CA VAL A 201 -19.94 -6.03 -11.19
C VAL A 201 -21.26 -5.35 -11.51
N VAL A 202 -21.21 -4.29 -12.31
CA VAL A 202 -22.33 -3.41 -12.59
C VAL A 202 -22.64 -3.39 -14.08
N ASP A 203 -23.93 -3.57 -14.37
CA ASP A 203 -24.48 -3.30 -15.69
C ASP A 203 -25.36 -2.04 -15.58
N LEU A 204 -25.02 -1.01 -16.35
CA LEU A 204 -25.70 0.28 -16.29
C LEU A 204 -27.16 0.20 -16.77
N ASN A 205 -27.49 -0.78 -17.60
CA ASN A 205 -28.84 -0.99 -18.08
C ASN A 205 -29.77 -1.62 -17.02
N LEU A 206 -29.19 -2.32 -16.05
CA LEU A 206 -29.94 -3.03 -15.01
C LEU A 206 -30.07 -2.26 -13.68
N ASN A 207 -29.56 -1.01 -13.64
CA ASN A 207 -29.56 -0.17 -12.43
C ASN A 207 -28.95 -0.82 -11.17
N THR A 208 -28.02 -1.75 -11.35
CA THR A 208 -27.37 -2.51 -10.24
C THR A 208 -26.35 -1.69 -9.47
N TYR A 209 -26.22 -0.39 -9.78
CA TYR A 209 -25.20 0.50 -9.22
C TYR A 209 -25.70 1.42 -8.10
N GLU A 210 -26.99 1.40 -7.76
CA GLU A 210 -27.57 2.39 -6.82
C GLU A 210 -26.95 2.37 -5.43
N ASP A 211 -26.50 1.20 -4.97
CA ASP A 211 -25.83 1.03 -3.67
C ASP A 211 -24.32 1.25 -3.73
N CYS A 212 -23.76 1.56 -4.91
CA CYS A 212 -22.34 1.77 -5.04
C CYS A 212 -21.93 3.18 -4.60
N ASN A 213 -20.77 3.28 -3.94
CA ASN A 213 -20.15 4.56 -3.59
C ASN A 213 -19.25 5.08 -4.72
N VAL A 214 -18.66 4.13 -5.47
CA VAL A 214 -17.74 4.40 -6.58
C VAL A 214 -18.10 3.48 -7.74
N LEU A 215 -18.07 4.00 -8.98
CA LEU A 215 -18.08 3.19 -10.21
C LEU A 215 -16.71 3.28 -10.87
N CYS A 216 -16.20 2.14 -11.30
CA CYS A 216 -14.93 2.00 -12.00
C CYS A 216 -15.18 1.63 -13.47
N LEU A 217 -14.67 2.47 -14.39
CA LEU A 217 -14.62 2.22 -15.83
C LEU A 217 -13.16 1.95 -16.18
N ILE A 218 -12.83 0.70 -16.50
CA ILE A 218 -11.44 0.29 -16.73
C ILE A 218 -11.26 -0.17 -18.18
N ASN A 219 -10.64 0.69 -18.98
CA ASN A 219 -10.29 0.43 -20.38
C ASN A 219 -11.50 -0.06 -21.22
N PRO A 220 -12.62 0.69 -21.24
CA PRO A 220 -13.74 0.37 -22.14
C PRO A 220 -13.27 0.48 -23.60
N LYS A 221 -13.76 -0.44 -24.44
CA LYS A 221 -13.41 -0.53 -25.86
C LYS A 221 -14.57 -0.13 -26.77
N ASP A 222 -15.79 -0.39 -26.31
CA ASP A 222 -17.00 -0.14 -27.09
C ASP A 222 -17.72 1.14 -26.60
N ASN A 223 -18.55 1.71 -27.46
CA ASN A 223 -19.29 2.93 -27.17
C ASN A 223 -20.40 2.69 -26.14
N PHE A 224 -20.50 3.60 -25.18
CA PHE A 224 -21.64 3.68 -24.28
C PHE A 224 -22.84 4.30 -25.02
N SER A 225 -24.01 3.75 -24.80
CA SER A 225 -25.24 4.33 -25.30
C SER A 225 -25.56 5.67 -24.60
N PRO A 226 -26.34 6.56 -25.23
CA PRO A 226 -26.77 7.80 -24.58
C PRO A 226 -27.50 7.56 -23.24
N TYR A 227 -28.21 6.45 -23.11
CA TYR A 227 -28.87 6.06 -21.89
C TYR A 227 -27.84 5.74 -20.76
N GLU A 228 -26.83 4.97 -21.07
CA GLU A 228 -25.78 4.59 -20.09
C GLU A 228 -24.96 5.80 -19.65
N ILE A 229 -24.64 6.70 -20.59
CA ILE A 229 -24.00 7.98 -20.22
C ILE A 229 -24.89 8.78 -19.27
N ALA A 230 -26.21 8.84 -19.54
CA ALA A 230 -27.16 9.51 -18.65
C ALA A 230 -27.22 8.85 -17.27
N GLN A 231 -27.06 7.52 -17.16
CA GLN A 231 -26.97 6.82 -15.87
C GLN A 231 -25.70 7.20 -15.10
N LEU A 232 -24.55 7.30 -15.77
CA LEU A 232 -23.31 7.78 -15.17
C LEU A 232 -23.44 9.23 -14.66
N GLU A 233 -24.05 10.11 -15.44
CA GLU A 233 -24.33 11.49 -15.03
C GLU A 233 -25.28 11.56 -13.85
N LYS A 234 -26.34 10.73 -13.83
CA LYS A 234 -27.28 10.60 -12.72
C LYS A 234 -26.57 10.10 -11.45
N PHE A 235 -25.69 9.10 -11.57
CA PHE A 235 -24.89 8.60 -10.46
C PHE A 235 -24.01 9.69 -9.85
N LEU A 236 -23.32 10.47 -10.68
CA LEU A 236 -22.53 11.62 -10.24
C LEU A 236 -23.38 12.69 -9.55
N SER A 237 -24.57 12.99 -10.09
CA SER A 237 -25.46 14.00 -9.52
C SER A 237 -26.01 13.62 -8.16
N LYS A 238 -26.11 12.31 -7.84
CA LYS A 238 -26.47 11.77 -6.53
C LYS A 238 -25.30 11.75 -5.53
N GLY A 239 -24.11 12.24 -5.92
CA GLY A 239 -22.90 12.26 -5.07
C GLY A 239 -22.01 11.02 -5.22
N GLY A 240 -22.30 10.14 -6.16
CA GLY A 240 -21.44 9.02 -6.55
C GLY A 240 -20.10 9.51 -7.11
N ARG A 241 -19.10 8.65 -7.11
CA ARG A 241 -17.75 8.95 -7.61
C ARG A 241 -17.39 8.01 -8.75
N LEU A 242 -16.69 8.54 -9.76
CA LEU A 242 -16.19 7.74 -10.88
C LEU A 242 -14.68 7.63 -10.79
N PHE A 243 -14.18 6.42 -10.96
CA PHE A 243 -12.79 6.14 -11.30
C PHE A 243 -12.75 5.71 -12.77
N ILE A 244 -12.05 6.47 -13.60
CA ILE A 244 -12.04 6.26 -15.06
C ILE A 244 -10.59 6.08 -15.50
N ALA A 245 -10.28 4.92 -16.09
CA ALA A 245 -9.01 4.61 -16.72
C ALA A 245 -9.27 4.33 -18.21
N LEU A 246 -9.01 5.33 -19.05
CA LEU A 246 -9.22 5.26 -20.48
C LEU A 246 -7.91 5.03 -21.22
N ASN A 247 -7.97 4.17 -22.24
CA ASN A 247 -6.94 4.05 -23.25
C ASN A 247 -7.48 4.63 -24.56
N HIS A 248 -7.39 5.96 -24.70
CA HIS A 248 -8.03 6.70 -25.79
C HIS A 248 -7.24 6.64 -27.08
N ALA A 249 -5.92 6.82 -27.04
CA ALA A 249 -5.04 6.67 -28.18
C ALA A 249 -4.37 5.30 -28.15
N ILE A 250 -4.58 4.49 -29.17
CA ILE A 250 -4.05 3.12 -29.25
C ILE A 250 -3.04 3.03 -30.38
N GLY A 251 -1.80 2.68 -30.05
CA GLY A 251 -0.73 2.38 -31.01
C GLY A 251 -0.65 0.87 -31.28
N LEU A 252 -0.38 0.50 -32.51
CA LEU A 252 -0.17 -0.89 -32.90
C LEU A 252 1.34 -1.17 -33.02
N LEU A 253 1.89 -2.02 -32.17
CA LEU A 253 3.31 -2.35 -32.17
C LEU A 253 3.76 -3.05 -33.46
N ASP A 254 2.88 -3.86 -34.04
CA ASP A 254 3.15 -4.60 -35.28
C ASP A 254 3.07 -3.67 -36.52
N HIS A 255 2.47 -2.51 -36.38
CA HIS A 255 2.32 -1.51 -37.41
C HIS A 255 2.64 -0.10 -36.87
N PRO A 256 3.95 0.23 -36.74
CA PRO A 256 4.40 1.42 -36.00
C PRO A 256 3.88 2.76 -36.54
N ASN A 257 3.37 2.80 -37.76
CA ASN A 257 2.76 3.99 -38.34
C ASN A 257 1.23 4.00 -38.23
N ASN A 258 0.63 2.98 -37.63
CA ASN A 258 -0.81 2.85 -37.51
C ASN A 258 -1.20 2.91 -36.04
N GLY A 259 -2.20 3.70 -35.78
CA GLY A 259 -2.89 3.80 -34.51
C GLY A 259 -4.30 4.30 -34.77
N TYR A 260 -5.14 4.19 -33.76
CA TYR A 260 -6.50 4.70 -33.84
C TYR A 260 -6.92 5.35 -32.52
N ILE A 261 -7.92 6.21 -32.63
CA ILE A 261 -8.55 6.82 -31.46
C ILE A 261 -9.74 5.94 -31.07
N ASN A 262 -9.73 5.49 -29.83
CA ASN A 262 -10.85 4.76 -29.26
C ASN A 262 -11.79 5.77 -28.58
N SER A 263 -12.91 6.05 -29.21
CA SER A 263 -13.96 6.93 -28.66
C SER A 263 -15.06 6.07 -28.06
N THR A 264 -15.36 6.29 -26.79
CA THR A 264 -16.36 5.52 -26.05
C THR A 264 -17.62 6.32 -25.71
N GLY A 265 -17.61 7.64 -25.96
CA GLY A 265 -18.66 8.58 -25.57
C GLY A 265 -18.48 9.12 -24.14
N VAL A 266 -17.62 8.50 -23.33
CA VAL A 266 -17.25 8.99 -22.00
C VAL A 266 -16.45 10.29 -22.12
N GLU A 267 -15.66 10.44 -23.17
CA GLU A 267 -14.85 11.63 -23.49
C GLU A 267 -15.72 12.88 -23.59
N ASP A 268 -16.86 12.79 -24.29
CA ASP A 268 -17.82 13.91 -24.47
C ASP A 268 -18.47 14.28 -23.13
N MET A 269 -18.78 13.28 -22.30
CA MET A 269 -19.29 13.51 -20.95
C MET A 269 -18.25 14.25 -20.09
N LEU A 270 -16.97 13.87 -20.19
CA LEU A 270 -15.87 14.51 -19.46
C LEU A 270 -15.60 15.93 -19.97
N GLU A 271 -15.68 16.19 -21.30
CA GLU A 271 -15.49 17.51 -21.85
C GLU A 271 -16.57 18.50 -21.38
N LYS A 272 -17.83 18.07 -21.27
CA LYS A 272 -18.92 18.86 -20.65
C LYS A 272 -18.64 19.22 -19.20
N LYS A 273 -17.82 18.45 -18.50
CA LYS A 273 -17.37 18.70 -17.12
C LYS A 273 -16.04 19.44 -17.03
N GLY A 274 -15.50 19.88 -18.18
CA GLY A 274 -14.26 20.66 -18.26
C GLY A 274 -12.98 19.83 -18.35
N LEU A 275 -13.08 18.52 -18.60
CA LEU A 275 -11.94 17.61 -18.75
C LEU A 275 -11.81 17.17 -20.21
N LYS A 276 -10.86 17.75 -20.94
CA LYS A 276 -10.61 17.39 -22.34
C LYS A 276 -9.54 16.31 -22.46
N ILE A 277 -9.91 15.17 -23.04
CA ILE A 277 -8.98 14.10 -23.42
C ILE A 277 -8.32 14.47 -24.76
N ARG A 278 -7.00 14.33 -24.82
CA ARG A 278 -6.23 14.63 -26.04
C ARG A 278 -6.01 13.36 -26.87
N ASN A 279 -5.91 13.54 -28.20
CA ASN A 279 -5.67 12.45 -29.15
C ASN A 279 -4.18 12.23 -29.41
N ASP A 280 -3.37 12.25 -28.36
CA ASP A 280 -1.93 12.08 -28.45
C ASP A 280 -1.37 11.19 -27.31
N PHE A 281 -0.12 10.77 -27.49
CA PHE A 281 0.62 10.03 -26.48
C PHE A 281 1.51 10.96 -25.66
N ILE A 282 1.66 10.64 -24.40
CA ILE A 282 2.71 11.24 -23.56
C ILE A 282 3.98 10.39 -23.73
N ILE A 283 5.08 11.08 -24.04
CA ILE A 283 6.41 10.46 -24.19
C ILE A 283 7.35 11.11 -23.20
N ASP A 284 8.14 10.31 -22.49
CA ASP A 284 9.16 10.80 -21.58
C ASP A 284 10.43 9.93 -21.69
N ASN A 285 11.60 10.57 -21.49
CA ASN A 285 12.87 9.86 -21.37
C ASN A 285 12.96 9.08 -20.04
N ASN A 286 12.28 9.56 -18.99
CA ASN A 286 12.10 8.83 -17.75
C ASN A 286 10.93 7.85 -17.92
N CYS A 287 11.24 6.65 -18.40
CA CYS A 287 10.24 5.67 -18.83
C CYS A 287 10.53 4.27 -18.30
N GLY A 288 9.52 3.45 -18.31
CA GLY A 288 9.62 2.04 -17.99
C GLY A 288 10.46 1.27 -19.02
N VAL A 289 10.83 0.04 -18.64
CA VAL A 289 11.58 -0.90 -19.48
C VAL A 289 10.64 -2.04 -19.88
N CYS A 290 10.56 -2.32 -21.19
CA CYS A 290 9.86 -3.48 -21.71
C CYS A 290 10.85 -4.58 -22.09
N ASN A 291 10.52 -5.82 -21.73
CA ASN A 291 11.30 -6.98 -22.07
C ASN A 291 10.71 -7.65 -23.33
N PHE A 292 11.51 -7.72 -24.36
CA PHE A 292 11.15 -8.40 -25.62
C PHE A 292 11.90 -9.71 -25.72
N GLU A 293 11.16 -10.79 -26.05
CA GLU A 293 11.78 -12.06 -26.42
C GLU A 293 12.09 -12.02 -27.92
N GLN A 294 13.33 -12.19 -28.29
CA GLN A 294 13.76 -12.42 -29.67
C GLN A 294 14.20 -13.88 -29.81
N GLN A 295 13.62 -14.58 -30.75
CA GLN A 295 14.01 -15.93 -31.08
C GLN A 295 14.88 -15.95 -32.34
N TYR A 296 16.11 -16.43 -32.19
CA TYR A 296 17.02 -16.73 -33.30
C TYR A 296 17.25 -18.25 -33.38
N GLY A 297 16.55 -18.91 -34.28
CA GLY A 297 16.56 -20.37 -34.36
C GLY A 297 16.05 -21.03 -33.09
N TYR A 298 16.89 -21.80 -32.40
CA TYR A 298 16.56 -22.47 -31.13
C TYR A 298 16.91 -21.65 -29.89
N LEU A 299 17.54 -20.48 -30.07
CA LEU A 299 17.95 -19.61 -28.95
C LEU A 299 16.92 -18.50 -28.72
N LYS A 300 16.50 -18.35 -27.47
CA LYS A 300 15.65 -17.24 -27.02
C LYS A 300 16.51 -16.24 -26.26
N PHE A 301 16.49 -14.99 -26.69
CA PHE A 301 17.16 -13.88 -26.02
C PHE A 301 16.12 -12.93 -25.46
N GLN A 302 16.26 -12.58 -24.19
CA GLN A 302 15.50 -11.49 -23.59
C GLN A 302 16.28 -10.19 -23.72
N ARG A 303 15.69 -9.19 -24.34
CA ARG A 303 16.27 -7.86 -24.48
C ARG A 303 15.37 -6.85 -23.76
N SER A 304 15.96 -6.12 -22.83
CA SER A 304 15.29 -5.01 -22.15
C SER A 304 15.51 -3.71 -22.92
N VAL A 305 14.44 -3.03 -23.27
CA VAL A 305 14.47 -1.76 -24.02
C VAL A 305 13.67 -0.72 -23.27
N SER A 306 14.21 0.48 -23.12
CA SER A 306 13.45 1.63 -22.60
C SER A 306 12.27 1.95 -23.51
N PHE A 307 11.08 2.09 -22.93
CA PHE A 307 9.84 2.30 -23.67
C PHE A 307 9.26 3.67 -23.34
N PRO A 308 9.54 4.72 -24.14
CA PRO A 308 9.16 6.11 -23.85
C PRO A 308 7.65 6.35 -23.71
N TYR A 309 6.82 5.49 -24.28
CA TYR A 309 5.36 5.54 -24.15
C TYR A 309 4.83 5.04 -22.80
N CYS A 310 5.71 4.61 -21.90
CA CYS A 310 5.39 4.25 -20.53
C CYS A 310 6.14 5.19 -19.57
N PRO A 311 5.71 6.47 -19.45
CA PRO A 311 6.39 7.44 -18.63
C PRO A 311 6.31 7.08 -17.14
N VAL A 312 7.42 7.25 -16.42
CA VAL A 312 7.49 7.10 -14.97
C VAL A 312 7.22 8.44 -14.30
N ILE A 313 6.09 8.55 -13.65
CA ILE A 313 5.68 9.78 -12.96
C ILE A 313 6.37 9.84 -11.60
N THR A 314 7.27 10.82 -11.41
CA THR A 314 8.03 11.00 -10.16
C THR A 314 7.47 12.11 -9.28
N ASN A 315 6.70 13.04 -9.85
CA ASN A 315 6.14 14.18 -9.16
C ASN A 315 4.62 14.13 -9.15
N PHE A 316 4.05 14.03 -7.97
CA PHE A 316 2.61 14.05 -7.77
C PHE A 316 2.16 15.37 -7.12
N SER A 317 0.99 15.85 -7.50
CA SER A 317 0.35 16.99 -6.83
C SER A 317 0.00 16.61 -5.38
N LYS A 318 -0.09 17.62 -4.49
CA LYS A 318 -0.50 17.40 -3.10
C LYS A 318 -2.02 17.20 -3.03
N HIS A 319 -2.46 16.02 -3.39
CA HIS A 319 -3.88 15.61 -3.35
C HIS A 319 -4.04 14.35 -2.50
N THR A 320 -5.22 14.12 -1.95
CA THR A 320 -5.49 12.95 -1.09
C THR A 320 -5.23 11.62 -1.83
N ILE A 321 -5.57 11.55 -3.13
CA ILE A 321 -5.39 10.35 -3.96
C ILE A 321 -3.91 10.06 -4.22
N THR A 322 -3.09 11.11 -4.35
CA THR A 322 -1.65 11.00 -4.66
C THR A 322 -0.77 11.04 -3.41
N TYR A 323 -1.39 11.25 -2.24
CA TYR A 323 -0.65 11.30 -0.99
C TYR A 323 -0.11 9.92 -0.60
N GLY A 324 1.19 9.78 -0.61
CA GLY A 324 1.87 8.52 -0.31
C GLY A 324 2.36 7.77 -1.55
N LEU A 325 1.95 8.17 -2.76
CA LEU A 325 2.59 7.68 -3.98
C LEU A 325 4.03 8.20 -4.02
N ARG A 326 4.97 7.29 -4.12
CA ARG A 326 6.41 7.58 -4.21
C ARG A 326 6.95 7.02 -5.52
N SER A 327 7.78 7.78 -6.15
CA SER A 327 8.61 7.34 -7.29
C SER A 327 9.75 6.45 -6.82
#